data_00ea399cc3b5d4d5c529bb57ac9b305f
#
_entry.id   00ea399cc3b5d4d5c529bb57ac9b305f
#
_cell.length_a   1.000
_cell.length_b   1.000
_cell.length_c   1.000
_cell.angle_alpha   90.00
_cell.angle_beta   90.00
_cell.angle_gamma   90.00
#
_symmetry.space_group_name_H-M   'P 1'
#
loop_
_entity.id
_entity.type
_entity.pdbx_description
1 polymer ?
#
loop_
_entity_poly.entity_id
_entity_poly.type
_entity_poly.pdbx_seq_one_letter_code
_entity_poly.pdbx_strand_id
1 'polypeptide(L)'
;SPQEIETILSQATKNALHTLYPNLDVQGRCIPYFSMHEFEALLFSDVRILGDMLPLDGNKLCSIMAEYGGNPEKINTNRAPSIILIDMYNAYKKTIHGCTIADSIGIPRIREQCSCFETWLASLLE
;
A
#
# COMPACT_ATOMS: atom_id res chain seq x y z
N SER A 1 -16.57 -7.23 -2.69
CA SER A 1 -15.23 -7.50 -2.17
C SER A 1 -14.23 -6.48 -2.74
N PRO A 2 -13.06 -6.30 -2.12
CA PRO A 2 -12.04 -5.44 -2.68
C PRO A 2 -11.65 -5.81 -4.11
N GLN A 3 -11.57 -7.10 -4.43
CA GLN A 3 -11.26 -7.58 -5.77
C GLN A 3 -12.32 -7.21 -6.81
N GLU A 4 -13.59 -7.27 -6.43
CA GLU A 4 -14.69 -6.85 -7.32
C GLU A 4 -14.63 -5.35 -7.60
N ILE A 5 -14.39 -4.54 -6.57
CA ILE A 5 -14.24 -3.08 -6.70
C ILE A 5 -13.05 -2.76 -7.59
N GLU A 6 -11.91 -3.40 -7.37
CA GLU A 6 -10.71 -3.23 -8.19
C GLU A 6 -10.97 -3.56 -9.65
N THR A 7 -11.67 -4.67 -9.92
CA THR A 7 -12.03 -5.08 -11.28
C THR A 7 -12.89 -4.03 -11.97
N ILE A 8 -13.92 -3.52 -11.28
CA ILE A 8 -14.82 -2.49 -11.82
C ILE A 8 -14.06 -1.20 -12.11
N LEU A 9 -13.23 -0.73 -11.17
CA LEU A 9 -12.45 0.49 -11.32
C LEU A 9 -11.40 0.36 -12.43
N SER A 10 -10.74 -0.80 -12.52
CA SER A 10 -9.76 -1.06 -13.57
C SER A 10 -10.39 -1.01 -14.95
N GLN A 11 -11.55 -1.65 -15.13
CA GLN A 11 -12.24 -1.63 -16.42
C GLN A 11 -12.76 -0.23 -16.76
N ALA A 12 -13.30 0.50 -15.79
CA ALA A 12 -13.74 1.88 -16.00
C ALA A 12 -12.58 2.79 -16.42
N THR A 13 -11.40 2.63 -15.80
CA THR A 13 -10.20 3.38 -16.15
C THR A 13 -9.76 3.07 -17.59
N LYS A 14 -9.72 1.79 -17.96
CA LYS A 14 -9.34 1.38 -19.30
C LYS A 14 -10.32 1.90 -20.36
N ASN A 15 -11.63 1.87 -20.06
CA ASN A 15 -12.65 2.39 -20.95
C ASN A 15 -12.50 3.89 -21.16
N ALA A 16 -12.24 4.65 -20.10
CA ALA A 16 -12.01 6.10 -20.18
C ALA A 16 -10.77 6.42 -21.02
N LEU A 17 -9.67 5.69 -20.81
CA LEU A 17 -8.44 5.86 -21.59
C LEU A 17 -8.65 5.50 -23.07
N HIS A 18 -9.41 4.45 -23.37
CA HIS A 18 -9.73 4.06 -24.73
C HIS A 18 -10.55 5.14 -25.45
N THR A 19 -11.48 5.78 -24.74
CA THR A 19 -12.25 6.90 -25.29
C THR A 19 -11.35 8.09 -25.64
N LEU A 20 -10.38 8.41 -24.76
CA LEU A 20 -9.44 9.53 -24.99
C LEU A 20 -8.38 9.21 -26.04
N TYR A 21 -7.94 7.96 -26.10
CA TYR A 21 -6.84 7.51 -26.97
C TYR A 21 -7.22 6.25 -27.73
N PRO A 22 -8.16 6.34 -28.69
CA PRO A 22 -8.73 5.14 -29.34
C PRO A 22 -7.72 4.33 -30.16
N ASN A 23 -6.58 4.93 -30.52
CA ASN A 23 -5.55 4.27 -31.32
C ASN A 23 -4.50 3.54 -30.47
N LEU A 24 -4.59 3.64 -29.13
CA LEU A 24 -3.67 2.94 -28.22
C LEU A 24 -4.28 1.63 -27.76
N ASP A 25 -3.44 0.60 -27.65
CA ASP A 25 -3.83 -0.67 -27.03
C ASP A 25 -3.87 -0.54 -25.50
N VAL A 26 -4.94 0.09 -24.99
CA VAL A 26 -5.11 0.31 -23.55
C VAL A 26 -5.30 -1.00 -22.82
N GLN A 27 -6.05 -1.96 -23.40
CA GLN A 27 -6.33 -3.23 -22.74
C GLN A 27 -5.06 -4.05 -22.50
N GLY A 28 -4.12 -4.02 -23.46
CA GLY A 28 -2.86 -4.77 -23.33
C GLY A 28 -1.73 -4.02 -22.66
N ARG A 29 -1.81 -2.68 -22.56
CA ARG A 29 -0.70 -1.82 -22.08
C ARG A 29 -0.97 -1.09 -20.79
N CYS A 30 -2.21 -1.08 -20.31
CA CYS A 30 -2.58 -0.40 -19.09
C CYS A 30 -2.92 -1.44 -18.00
N ILE A 31 -2.19 -1.39 -16.91
CA ILE A 31 -2.43 -2.25 -15.74
C ILE A 31 -2.69 -1.33 -14.54
N PRO A 32 -3.96 -0.93 -14.30
CA PRO A 32 -4.28 -0.09 -13.16
C PRO A 32 -4.05 -0.80 -11.84
N TYR A 33 -3.61 -0.04 -10.84
CA TYR A 33 -3.52 -0.50 -9.46
C TYR A 33 -4.37 0.43 -8.59
N PHE A 34 -5.30 -0.16 -7.86
CA PHE A 34 -6.13 0.55 -6.90
C PHE A 34 -5.80 0.05 -5.51
N SER A 35 -5.11 0.88 -4.74
CA SER A 35 -4.90 0.58 -3.34
C SER A 35 -6.18 0.87 -2.58
N MET A 36 -6.76 -0.15 -1.98
CA MET A 36 -7.94 0.00 -1.12
C MET A 36 -7.58 0.61 0.23
N HIS A 37 -6.30 0.82 0.46
CA HIS A 37 -5.75 1.34 1.71
C HIS A 37 -4.76 2.46 1.40
N GLU A 38 -4.43 3.25 2.41
CA GLU A 38 -3.44 4.30 2.27
C GLU A 38 -2.04 3.73 2.00
N PHE A 39 -1.19 4.52 1.36
CA PHE A 39 0.23 4.20 1.16
C PHE A 39 0.91 3.79 2.47
N GLU A 40 0.55 4.44 3.57
CA GLU A 40 1.14 4.17 4.89
C GLU A 40 0.96 2.72 5.33
N ALA A 41 -0.02 2.00 4.82
CA ALA A 41 -0.16 0.57 5.10
C ALA A 41 1.11 -0.21 4.71
N LEU A 42 1.73 0.15 3.59
CA LEU A 42 2.95 -0.51 3.11
C LEU A 42 4.12 -0.35 4.07
N LEU A 43 4.15 0.71 4.88
CA LEU A 43 5.21 0.98 5.86
C LEU A 43 5.18 -0.01 7.02
N PHE A 44 4.05 -0.68 7.24
CA PHE A 44 3.92 -1.74 8.25
C PHE A 44 4.46 -3.09 7.76
N SER A 45 5.02 -3.15 6.54
CA SER A 45 5.65 -4.37 6.01
C SER A 45 6.86 -4.80 6.80
N ASP A 46 7.52 -3.87 7.49
CA ASP A 46 8.58 -4.18 8.45
C ASP A 46 8.48 -3.21 9.64
N VAL A 47 7.82 -3.66 10.69
CA VAL A 47 7.58 -2.81 11.87
C VAL A 47 8.86 -2.52 12.66
N ARG A 48 9.89 -3.34 12.53
CA ARG A 48 11.18 -3.07 13.16
C ARG A 48 11.84 -1.85 12.52
N ILE A 49 11.91 -1.82 11.19
CA ILE A 49 12.46 -0.67 10.45
C ILE A 49 11.60 0.57 10.69
N LEU A 50 10.29 0.42 10.63
CA LEU A 50 9.36 1.52 10.91
C LEU A 50 9.62 2.12 12.31
N GLY A 51 9.73 1.26 13.32
CA GLY A 51 9.97 1.70 14.70
C GLY A 51 11.34 2.30 14.95
N ASP A 52 12.35 1.89 14.18
CA ASP A 52 13.71 2.45 14.28
C ASP A 52 13.81 3.80 13.57
N MET A 53 13.13 3.99 12.46
CA MET A 53 13.20 5.22 11.67
C MET A 53 12.33 6.34 12.21
N LEU A 54 11.22 6.00 12.84
CA LEU A 54 10.41 6.90 13.65
C LEU A 54 10.53 6.43 15.11
N PRO A 55 10.57 7.34 16.09
CA PRO A 55 10.69 6.93 17.50
C PRO A 55 9.39 6.32 18.01
N LEU A 56 9.05 5.13 17.51
CA LEU A 56 7.81 4.44 17.83
C LEU A 56 8.04 3.28 18.81
N ASP A 57 7.02 3.00 19.63
CA ASP A 57 7.02 1.84 20.52
C ASP A 57 6.86 0.56 19.70
N GLY A 58 7.93 -0.25 19.63
CA GLY A 58 7.94 -1.50 18.89
C GLY A 58 6.91 -2.52 19.39
N ASN A 59 6.66 -2.57 20.70
CA ASN A 59 5.65 -3.48 21.25
C ASN A 59 4.25 -3.09 20.79
N LYS A 60 3.97 -1.80 20.74
CA LYS A 60 2.70 -1.28 20.25
C LYS A 60 2.51 -1.59 18.77
N LEU A 61 3.55 -1.43 17.96
CA LEU A 61 3.52 -1.78 16.53
C LEU A 61 3.25 -3.28 16.33
N CYS A 62 3.91 -4.14 17.10
CA CYS A 62 3.69 -5.58 17.04
C CYS A 62 2.25 -5.93 17.43
N SER A 63 1.70 -5.28 18.44
CA SER A 63 0.31 -5.49 18.86
C SER A 63 -0.67 -5.07 17.76
N ILE A 64 -0.43 -3.95 17.11
CA ILE A 64 -1.25 -3.48 15.99
C ILE A 64 -1.21 -4.51 14.85
N MET A 65 -0.03 -4.98 14.47
CA MET A 65 0.08 -5.97 13.41
C MET A 65 -0.62 -7.28 13.75
N ALA A 66 -0.57 -7.70 15.02
CA ALA A 66 -1.27 -8.90 15.47
C ALA A 66 -2.79 -8.78 15.31
N GLU A 67 -3.37 -7.61 15.55
CA GLU A 67 -4.80 -7.35 15.35
C GLU A 67 -5.23 -7.57 13.88
N TYR A 68 -4.32 -7.34 12.93
CA TYR A 68 -4.58 -7.50 11.50
C TYR A 68 -3.98 -8.79 10.93
N GLY A 69 -3.65 -9.76 11.79
CA GLY A 69 -3.12 -11.05 11.37
C GLY A 69 -1.76 -10.97 10.66
N GLY A 70 -0.99 -9.94 10.94
CA GLY A 70 0.30 -9.71 10.29
C GLY A 70 0.21 -9.20 8.85
N ASN A 71 -0.98 -8.81 8.40
CA ASN A 71 -1.18 -8.33 7.02
C ASN A 71 -1.32 -6.81 6.98
N PRO A 72 -0.31 -6.07 6.48
CA PRO A 72 -0.36 -4.61 6.39
C PRO A 72 -1.55 -4.09 5.59
N GLU A 73 -1.95 -4.81 4.55
CA GLU A 73 -3.05 -4.40 3.67
C GLU A 73 -4.44 -4.53 4.30
N LYS A 74 -4.53 -5.07 5.51
CA LYS A 74 -5.77 -5.10 6.29
C LYS A 74 -5.90 -3.93 7.27
N ILE A 75 -4.85 -3.15 7.45
CA ILE A 75 -4.87 -2.00 8.36
C ILE A 75 -5.75 -0.92 7.72
N ASN A 76 -6.94 -0.79 8.15
CA ASN A 76 -7.90 0.29 7.83
C ASN A 76 -9.30 -0.03 8.35
N THR A 77 -9.45 -1.16 9.07
CA THR A 77 -10.77 -1.61 9.51
C THR A 77 -11.35 -0.63 10.53
N ASN A 78 -10.52 -0.16 11.47
CA ASN A 78 -10.94 0.72 12.56
C ASN A 78 -10.31 2.11 12.46
N ARG A 79 -9.05 2.20 12.02
CA ARG A 79 -8.29 3.44 11.92
C ARG A 79 -7.39 3.39 10.70
N ALA A 80 -7.31 4.51 9.97
CA ALA A 80 -6.40 4.62 8.83
C ALA A 80 -4.93 4.51 9.26
N PRO A 81 -4.06 3.88 8.47
CA PRO A 81 -2.64 3.76 8.80
C PRO A 81 -1.95 5.09 9.10
N SER A 82 -2.25 6.14 8.35
CA SER A 82 -1.70 7.48 8.59
C SER A 82 -2.09 8.03 9.96
N ILE A 83 -3.31 7.80 10.38
CA ILE A 83 -3.80 8.24 11.70
C ILE A 83 -3.07 7.49 12.81
N ILE A 84 -2.83 6.19 12.63
CA ILE A 84 -2.05 5.40 13.61
C ILE A 84 -0.64 5.98 13.76
N LEU A 85 0.02 6.29 12.64
CA LEU A 85 1.37 6.86 12.68
C LEU A 85 1.41 8.24 13.32
N ILE A 86 0.46 9.11 12.99
CA ILE A 86 0.38 10.47 13.54
C ILE A 86 0.12 10.43 15.04
N ASP A 87 -0.75 9.52 15.51
CA ASP A 87 -1.03 9.35 16.93
C ASP A 87 0.20 8.86 17.72
N MET A 88 1.04 8.04 17.09
CA MET A 88 2.28 7.54 17.71
C MET A 88 3.44 8.53 17.58
N TYR A 89 3.47 9.30 16.49
CA TYR A 89 4.52 10.28 16.20
C TYR A 89 3.90 11.46 15.46
N ASN A 90 3.55 12.48 16.20
CA ASN A 90 2.83 13.66 15.72
C ASN A 90 3.53 14.40 14.57
N ALA A 91 4.86 14.32 14.49
CA ALA A 91 5.64 14.95 13.44
C ALA A 91 5.74 14.15 12.13
N TYR A 92 5.07 12.99 12.04
CA TYR A 92 5.10 12.19 10.82
C TYR A 92 4.55 12.98 9.62
N LYS A 93 5.29 12.93 8.52
CA LYS A 93 4.86 13.50 7.22
C LYS A 93 5.18 12.52 6.10
N LYS A 94 4.18 12.18 5.30
CA LYS A 94 4.33 11.25 4.17
C LYS A 94 5.48 11.65 3.24
N THR A 95 5.55 12.92 2.87
CA THR A 95 6.53 13.43 1.90
C THR A 95 7.97 13.42 2.40
N ILE A 96 8.16 13.42 3.72
CA ILE A 96 9.50 13.43 4.34
C ILE A 96 9.87 12.03 4.81
N HIS A 97 9.02 11.42 5.63
CA HIS A 97 9.31 10.15 6.29
C HIS A 97 8.88 8.94 5.47
N GLY A 98 7.73 9.01 4.81
CA GLY A 98 7.13 7.86 4.14
C GLY A 98 8.04 7.26 3.08
N CYS A 99 8.57 8.07 2.17
CA CYS A 99 9.45 7.59 1.11
C CYS A 99 10.75 7.00 1.65
N THR A 100 11.33 7.65 2.66
CA THR A 100 12.58 7.18 3.29
C THR A 100 12.39 5.84 4.00
N ILE A 101 11.27 5.69 4.71
CA ILE A 101 10.94 4.43 5.40
C ILE A 101 10.68 3.32 4.38
N ALA A 102 9.89 3.59 3.34
CA ALA A 102 9.61 2.62 2.28
C ALA A 102 10.89 2.16 1.58
N ASP A 103 11.81 3.09 1.31
CA ASP A 103 13.11 2.78 0.72
C ASP A 103 13.95 1.88 1.65
N SER A 104 13.94 2.16 2.94
CA SER A 104 14.67 1.36 3.93
C SER A 104 14.08 -0.04 4.11
N ILE A 105 12.77 -0.19 4.04
CA ILE A 105 12.11 -1.50 4.06
C ILE A 105 12.46 -2.28 2.79
N GLY A 106 12.39 -1.61 1.65
CA GLY A 106 12.69 -2.16 0.36
C GLY A 106 11.51 -2.90 -0.30
N ILE A 107 11.49 -2.84 -1.61
CA ILE A 107 10.43 -3.46 -2.43
C ILE A 107 10.29 -4.96 -2.17
N PRO A 108 11.37 -5.77 -2.05
CA PRO A 108 11.21 -7.20 -1.80
C PRO A 108 10.42 -7.52 -0.53
N ARG A 109 10.67 -6.77 0.55
CA ARG A 109 9.95 -6.99 1.81
C ARG A 109 8.49 -6.57 1.72
N ILE A 110 8.20 -5.46 1.04
CA ILE A 110 6.83 -5.00 0.80
C ILE A 110 6.07 -6.05 -0.02
N ARG A 111 6.69 -6.61 -1.06
CA ARG A 111 6.10 -7.67 -1.89
C ARG A 111 5.74 -8.91 -1.08
N GLU A 112 6.61 -9.32 -0.15
CA GLU A 112 6.35 -10.47 0.71
C GLU A 112 5.15 -10.28 1.63
N GLN A 113 4.93 -9.05 2.10
CA GLN A 113 3.92 -8.75 3.12
C GLN A 113 2.60 -8.25 2.54
N CYS A 114 2.60 -7.72 1.33
CA CYS A 114 1.46 -7.05 0.71
C CYS A 114 1.05 -7.77 -0.57
N SER A 115 0.13 -8.71 -0.48
CA SER A 115 -0.25 -9.58 -1.59
C SER A 115 -0.92 -8.85 -2.76
N CYS A 116 -1.72 -7.82 -2.49
CA CYS A 116 -2.34 -7.03 -3.56
C CYS A 116 -1.29 -6.22 -4.32
N PHE A 117 -0.35 -5.60 -3.60
CA PHE A 117 0.78 -4.91 -4.19
C PHE A 117 1.65 -5.87 -5.02
N GLU A 118 1.93 -7.07 -4.49
CA GLU A 118 2.70 -8.09 -5.20
C GLU A 118 2.03 -8.54 -6.50
N THR A 119 0.74 -8.77 -6.46
CA THR A 119 -0.03 -9.20 -7.64
C THR A 119 0.07 -8.16 -8.75
N TRP A 120 -0.10 -6.89 -8.40
CA TRP A 120 0.03 -5.80 -9.36
C TRP A 120 1.45 -5.69 -9.92
N LEU A 121 2.46 -5.68 -9.05
CA LEU A 121 3.86 -5.54 -9.48
C LEU A 121 4.29 -6.70 -10.37
N ALA A 122 3.92 -7.94 -10.03
CA ALA A 122 4.20 -9.11 -10.86
C ALA A 122 3.59 -8.97 -12.26
N SER A 123 2.39 -8.41 -12.37
CA SER A 123 1.75 -8.13 -13.66
C SER A 123 2.54 -7.15 -14.52
N LEU A 124 3.20 -6.18 -13.90
CA LEU A 124 4.04 -5.22 -14.62
C LEU A 124 5.34 -5.85 -15.13
N LEU A 125 5.82 -6.89 -14.47
CA LEU A 125 7.09 -7.53 -14.77
C LEU A 125 6.97 -8.69 -15.78
N GLU A 126 5.76 -9.05 -16.15
CA GLU A 126 5.50 -10.09 -17.18
C GLU A 126 5.91 -9.68 -18.59
#